data_1115dad8c618e93995ce6125cae3dead
#
_entry.id   1115dad8c618e93995ce6125cae3dead
#
_cell.length_a   1.000
_cell.length_b   1.000
_cell.length_c   1.000
_cell.angle_alpha   90.00
_cell.angle_beta   90.00
_cell.angle_gamma   90.00
#
_symmetry.space_group_name_H-M   'P 1'
#
loop_
_entity.id
_entity.type
_entity.pdbx_description
1 polymer ?
#
loop_
_entity_poly.entity_id
_entity_poly.type
_entity_poly.pdbx_seq_one_letter_code
_entity_poly.pdbx_strand_id
1 'polypeptide(L)'
;MIWWTDLPTRARAERQAVADLAETEDWLQSVKWRLNDDLQFVADFDIVYLNETRPLSLTYSHFFPAVPPQVTPRDGQRISGHQYGAGGELCLEYRPDNWEPHFTGAMMIESAYRLLSGETPHDGEAADVASAHRQTAAQEVRNTKFRLILDAALLEALIAQPACQPQPFTLDEHFFAKHWLAHPRWLGAPDEPPLWSAPPPLSNPLTRGGFAIRLPDEVDVPFEGSYAFLNNVLTVLQYTPALERMIASDTEMPILFVHRGAARLYSVAHGNGDRGVYAYRTIVAPTNEQRLSVEHAGLADQTVAIVGCGSVGSKVAAALTRAGVGTLVLVDGDLLLPGNLVRNELDWRAVGLNKPDALAARLQDINPSVKTVARKLLLGGQESSASTDSALQSIGRCDLIIDATADPQIFNLCGAVACAEKTPMIWAEVFAGGIGGIIARARPDLDPPPHVARRQIGHWCDENGIPWTGGDGGQYSLQIDAEKPPLIADDADVAVIAAHVGRVAIDLLKGGATIFPNSAYAIGMAREWIFAAPFDTWPINLVMDGQWGPNAEENAGEQLGELVREFFPKSADLTDES
;
A
#
# COMPACT_ATOMS: atom_id res chain seq x y z
N MET A 1 19.32 30.82 -8.50
CA MET A 1 18.66 32.13 -8.66
C MET A 1 18.60 32.77 -7.28
N ILE A 2 19.02 34.02 -7.13
CA ILE A 2 18.95 34.75 -5.87
C ILE A 2 17.94 35.89 -6.11
N TRP A 3 16.72 35.74 -5.62
CA TRP A 3 15.62 36.63 -5.98
C TRP A 3 15.87 38.13 -5.77
N TRP A 4 16.56 38.49 -4.69
CA TRP A 4 16.81 39.90 -4.36
C TRP A 4 17.86 40.55 -5.25
N THR A 5 18.69 39.78 -5.96
CA THR A 5 19.58 40.28 -7.02
C THR A 5 18.81 40.57 -8.31
N ASP A 6 17.80 39.73 -8.60
CA ASP A 6 16.99 39.85 -9.80
C ASP A 6 15.84 40.86 -9.62
N LEU A 7 15.35 41.02 -8.36
CA LEU A 7 14.24 41.91 -8.00
C LEU A 7 14.65 42.92 -6.89
N PRO A 8 15.66 43.78 -7.11
CA PRO A 8 16.14 44.70 -6.07
C PRO A 8 15.09 45.72 -5.61
N THR A 9 14.16 46.08 -6.47
CA THR A 9 13.03 46.97 -6.10
C THR A 9 12.09 46.28 -5.12
N ARG A 10 11.81 45.01 -5.32
CA ARG A 10 11.02 44.22 -4.37
C ARG A 10 11.75 44.06 -3.03
N ALA A 11 13.04 43.82 -3.03
CA ALA A 11 13.81 43.73 -1.80
C ALA A 11 13.79 45.02 -0.98
N ARG A 12 13.81 46.20 -1.66
CA ARG A 12 13.61 47.50 -0.98
C ARG A 12 12.21 47.65 -0.43
N ALA A 13 11.18 47.24 -1.20
CA ALA A 13 9.80 47.28 -0.77
C ALA A 13 9.55 46.41 0.47
N GLU A 14 10.15 45.21 0.55
CA GLU A 14 10.07 44.34 1.72
C GLU A 14 10.68 45.01 2.96
N ARG A 15 11.89 45.61 2.83
CA ARG A 15 12.53 46.33 3.90
C ARG A 15 11.69 47.51 4.36
N GLN A 16 11.08 48.25 3.46
CA GLN A 16 10.24 49.39 3.77
C GLN A 16 8.97 48.93 4.49
N ALA A 17 8.28 47.91 3.99
CA ALA A 17 7.06 47.41 4.62
C ALA A 17 7.28 46.93 6.07
N VAL A 18 8.44 46.28 6.35
CA VAL A 18 8.79 45.89 7.71
C VAL A 18 9.19 47.10 8.58
N ALA A 19 9.83 48.12 7.98
CA ALA A 19 10.17 49.34 8.70
C ALA A 19 8.89 50.14 9.06
N ASP A 20 7.96 50.30 8.13
CA ASP A 20 6.67 50.96 8.34
C ASP A 20 5.86 50.27 9.46
N LEU A 21 5.88 48.92 9.46
CA LEU A 21 5.24 48.15 10.52
C LEU A 21 5.91 48.40 11.87
N ALA A 22 7.23 48.45 11.95
CA ALA A 22 7.97 48.72 13.21
C ALA A 22 7.81 50.16 13.70
N GLU A 23 7.49 51.12 12.82
CA GLU A 23 7.17 52.49 13.20
C GLU A 23 5.74 52.64 13.75
N THR A 24 4.83 51.79 13.29
CA THR A 24 3.39 51.85 13.68
C THR A 24 3.05 50.97 14.87
N GLU A 25 3.81 49.90 15.10
CA GLU A 25 3.46 48.87 16.08
C GLU A 25 4.51 48.74 17.18
N ASP A 26 4.17 49.11 18.40
CA ASP A 26 5.05 49.10 19.59
C ASP A 26 5.53 47.68 19.98
N TRP A 27 4.78 46.65 19.60
CA TRP A 27 5.10 45.27 19.88
C TRP A 27 6.22 44.70 19.00
N LEU A 28 6.57 45.34 17.86
CA LEU A 28 7.64 44.92 16.96
C LEU A 28 8.90 45.71 17.24
N GLN A 29 9.94 45.03 17.74
CA GLN A 29 11.18 45.70 18.17
C GLN A 29 12.42 45.03 17.55
N SER A 30 13.53 45.73 17.65
CA SER A 30 14.88 45.22 17.35
C SER A 30 15.08 44.69 15.92
N VAL A 31 14.37 45.23 14.92
CA VAL A 31 14.47 44.77 13.52
C VAL A 31 15.87 44.98 12.98
N LYS A 32 16.51 43.86 12.52
CA LYS A 32 17.84 43.85 11.90
C LYS A 32 17.83 42.94 10.65
N TRP A 33 18.41 43.48 9.58
CA TRP A 33 18.55 42.73 8.32
C TRP A 33 19.94 42.17 8.18
N ARG A 34 20.01 40.93 7.67
CA ARG A 34 21.24 40.24 7.35
C ARG A 34 21.07 39.28 6.16
N LEU A 35 22.16 38.79 5.65
CA LEU A 35 22.19 37.60 4.80
C LEU A 35 22.70 36.42 5.65
N ASN A 36 22.10 35.26 5.49
CA ASN A 36 22.65 34.03 6.06
C ASN A 36 23.71 33.41 5.12
N ASP A 37 24.28 32.29 5.54
CA ASP A 37 25.35 31.59 4.78
C ASP A 37 24.88 31.09 3.42
N ASP A 38 23.58 30.85 3.26
CA ASP A 38 22.95 30.47 2.00
C ASP A 38 22.55 31.68 1.12
N LEU A 39 23.00 32.89 1.47
CA LEU A 39 22.67 34.14 0.79
C LEU A 39 21.17 34.46 0.78
N GLN A 40 20.42 33.96 1.75
CA GLN A 40 19.03 34.31 1.91
C GLN A 40 18.88 35.62 2.70
N PHE A 41 17.90 36.40 2.33
CA PHE A 41 17.49 37.60 3.06
C PHE A 41 16.81 37.21 4.35
N VAL A 42 17.26 37.77 5.47
CA VAL A 42 16.73 37.48 6.80
C VAL A 42 16.48 38.79 7.54
N ALA A 43 15.30 38.93 8.12
CA ALA A 43 14.97 39.96 9.09
C ALA A 43 14.86 39.32 10.48
N ASP A 44 15.82 39.63 11.36
CA ASP A 44 15.73 39.30 12.77
C ASP A 44 14.93 40.39 13.48
N PHE A 45 14.00 40.00 14.35
CA PHE A 45 13.12 40.91 15.07
C PHE A 45 12.66 40.30 16.40
N ASP A 46 12.13 41.12 17.26
CA ASP A 46 11.57 40.72 18.54
C ASP A 46 10.08 41.09 18.59
N ILE A 47 9.24 40.12 18.97
CA ILE A 47 7.83 40.37 19.33
C ILE A 47 7.75 40.52 20.84
N VAL A 48 7.22 41.66 21.30
CA VAL A 48 6.98 41.95 22.74
C VAL A 48 5.50 41.84 23.00
N TYR A 49 5.11 40.89 23.87
CA TYR A 49 3.72 40.70 24.29
C TYR A 49 3.66 40.23 25.73
N LEU A 50 2.77 40.82 26.55
CA LEU A 50 2.61 40.54 27.99
C LEU A 50 3.95 40.61 28.79
N ASN A 51 4.80 41.60 28.48
CA ASN A 51 6.14 41.77 29.04
C ASN A 51 7.14 40.63 28.73
N GLU A 52 6.81 39.72 27.82
CA GLU A 52 7.74 38.71 27.29
C GLU A 52 8.27 39.16 25.94
N THR A 53 9.57 38.97 25.74
CA THR A 53 10.23 39.24 24.46
C THR A 53 10.53 37.92 23.78
N ARG A 54 10.01 37.75 22.58
CA ARG A 54 10.21 36.54 21.77
C ARG A 54 11.07 36.85 20.55
N PRO A 55 12.30 36.36 20.52
CA PRO A 55 13.23 36.60 19.42
C PRO A 55 12.92 35.70 18.22
N LEU A 56 12.64 36.30 17.06
CA LEU A 56 12.23 35.64 15.84
C LEU A 56 13.09 36.04 14.64
N SER A 57 13.09 35.23 13.60
CA SER A 57 13.67 35.53 12.30
C SER A 57 12.67 35.24 11.20
N LEU A 58 12.52 36.19 10.27
CA LEU A 58 11.81 36.01 9.00
C LEU A 58 12.85 35.72 7.93
N THR A 59 12.83 34.52 7.36
CA THR A 59 13.75 34.08 6.31
C THR A 59 13.06 33.99 4.97
N TYR A 60 13.57 34.70 3.98
CA TYR A 60 13.07 34.67 2.61
C TYR A 60 13.75 33.56 1.80
N SER A 61 12.93 32.68 1.24
CA SER A 61 13.45 31.60 0.38
C SER A 61 14.08 32.14 -0.90
N HIS A 62 14.89 31.33 -1.59
CA HIS A 62 15.43 31.67 -2.92
C HIS A 62 14.33 31.85 -3.98
N PHE A 63 13.15 31.33 -3.74
CA PHE A 63 11.99 31.38 -4.64
C PHE A 63 10.99 32.50 -4.31
N PHE A 64 11.33 33.37 -3.34
CA PHE A 64 10.49 34.54 -3.08
C PHE A 64 10.47 35.46 -4.33
N PRO A 65 9.36 36.11 -4.70
CA PRO A 65 8.08 36.20 -3.99
C PRO A 65 7.07 35.07 -4.32
N ALA A 66 7.44 34.08 -5.13
CA ALA A 66 6.54 32.96 -5.47
C ALA A 66 6.29 32.00 -4.28
N VAL A 67 7.22 31.94 -3.32
CA VAL A 67 7.12 31.11 -2.12
C VAL A 67 7.14 32.03 -0.87
N PRO A 68 6.27 31.79 0.12
CA PRO A 68 6.23 32.60 1.33
C PRO A 68 7.54 32.55 2.11
N PRO A 69 7.95 33.63 2.78
CA PRO A 69 9.02 33.58 3.76
C PRO A 69 8.54 32.84 5.03
N GLN A 70 9.47 32.38 5.84
CA GLN A 70 9.20 31.60 7.05
C GLN A 70 9.61 32.35 8.29
N VAL A 71 8.81 32.22 9.36
CA VAL A 71 9.14 32.79 10.67
C VAL A 71 9.50 31.68 11.64
N THR A 72 10.69 31.81 12.26
CA THR A 72 11.24 30.83 13.19
C THR A 72 11.78 31.52 14.45
N PRO A 73 11.75 30.89 15.65
CA PRO A 73 12.47 31.35 16.82
C PRO A 73 13.99 31.31 16.60
N ARG A 74 14.70 32.37 17.02
CA ARG A 74 16.16 32.45 16.88
C ARG A 74 16.94 31.51 17.79
N ASP A 75 16.36 31.17 18.93
CA ASP A 75 16.97 30.27 19.93
C ASP A 75 16.56 28.80 19.75
N GLY A 76 15.75 28.49 18.74
CA GLY A 76 15.24 27.14 18.47
C GLY A 76 14.26 26.61 19.51
N GLN A 77 13.80 27.44 20.46
CA GLN A 77 12.84 27.02 21.48
C GLN A 77 11.44 26.86 20.91
N ARG A 78 10.67 25.99 21.55
CA ARG A 78 9.24 25.90 21.27
C ARG A 78 8.49 26.95 22.03
N ILE A 79 7.97 27.96 21.34
CA ILE A 79 7.26 29.11 21.89
C ILE A 79 5.76 29.10 21.59
N SER A 80 5.29 28.18 20.79
CA SER A 80 3.91 28.08 20.35
C SER A 80 3.49 26.61 20.21
N GLY A 81 2.22 26.31 20.46
CA GLY A 81 1.58 25.05 20.09
C GLY A 81 1.55 24.82 18.57
N HIS A 82 1.57 25.90 17.81
CA HIS A 82 1.49 25.96 16.35
C HIS A 82 2.87 26.11 15.70
N GLN A 83 3.81 25.25 16.09
CA GLN A 83 5.14 25.15 15.46
C GLN A 83 5.32 23.78 14.81
N TYR A 84 6.02 23.75 13.69
CA TYR A 84 6.32 22.53 12.95
C TYR A 84 7.77 22.52 12.43
N GLY A 85 8.20 21.37 11.89
CA GLY A 85 9.54 21.23 11.33
C GLY A 85 10.67 21.20 12.37
N ALA A 86 11.87 20.93 11.89
CA ALA A 86 13.07 20.91 12.73
C ALA A 86 13.58 22.32 13.05
N GLY A 87 13.22 23.31 12.25
CA GLY A 87 13.53 24.72 12.48
C GLY A 87 12.57 25.42 13.44
N GLY A 88 11.45 24.78 13.79
CA GLY A 88 10.43 25.38 14.64
C GLY A 88 9.61 26.48 13.95
N GLU A 89 9.34 26.31 12.66
CA GLU A 89 8.57 27.24 11.86
C GLU A 89 7.17 27.45 12.43
N LEU A 90 6.72 28.70 12.51
CA LEU A 90 5.39 29.05 13.00
C LEU A 90 4.32 28.75 11.95
N CYS A 91 3.17 28.24 12.39
CA CYS A 91 1.98 28.03 11.55
C CYS A 91 1.22 29.36 11.36
N LEU A 92 1.51 30.07 10.29
CA LEU A 92 0.95 31.38 10.02
C LEU A 92 -0.27 31.32 9.10
N GLU A 93 -1.00 32.44 8.99
CA GLU A 93 -2.17 32.56 8.12
C GLU A 93 -1.81 32.42 6.65
N TYR A 94 -0.66 32.97 6.25
CA TYR A 94 -0.16 32.91 4.88
C TYR A 94 0.73 31.68 4.71
N ARG A 95 0.31 30.77 3.84
CA ARG A 95 0.90 29.46 3.61
C ARG A 95 1.09 29.21 2.11
N PRO A 96 1.84 28.20 1.70
CA PRO A 96 2.02 27.88 0.27
C PRO A 96 0.72 27.67 -0.51
N ASP A 97 -0.37 27.28 0.16
CA ASP A 97 -1.68 27.04 -0.46
C ASP A 97 -2.52 28.31 -0.68
N ASN A 98 -2.22 29.39 0.01
CA ASN A 98 -2.93 30.66 -0.11
C ASN A 98 -2.00 31.88 -0.30
N TRP A 99 -0.69 31.63 -0.51
CA TRP A 99 0.29 32.68 -0.74
C TRP A 99 0.13 33.32 -2.11
N GLU A 100 0.17 34.65 -2.15
CA GLU A 100 0.23 35.40 -3.39
C GLU A 100 1.50 36.26 -3.46
N PRO A 101 2.12 36.43 -4.66
CA PRO A 101 3.39 37.14 -4.79
C PRO A 101 3.37 38.62 -4.37
N HIS A 102 2.20 39.22 -4.19
CA HIS A 102 2.07 40.60 -3.71
C HIS A 102 2.08 40.70 -2.16
N PHE A 103 1.90 39.60 -1.45
CA PHE A 103 2.00 39.59 0.02
C PHE A 103 3.43 39.89 0.47
N THR A 104 3.57 40.48 1.65
CA THR A 104 4.86 40.96 2.15
C THR A 104 5.32 40.20 3.41
N GLY A 105 6.61 40.31 3.72
CA GLY A 105 7.15 39.79 4.95
C GLY A 105 6.58 40.47 6.19
N ALA A 106 6.16 41.74 6.09
CA ALA A 106 5.45 42.45 7.16
C ALA A 106 4.15 41.75 7.56
N MET A 107 3.36 41.27 6.57
CA MET A 107 2.14 40.51 6.82
C MET A 107 2.43 39.17 7.52
N MET A 108 3.58 38.55 7.25
CA MET A 108 4.02 37.36 7.97
C MET A 108 4.37 37.65 9.43
N ILE A 109 5.00 38.79 9.70
CA ILE A 109 5.34 39.23 11.06
C ILE A 109 4.05 39.55 11.85
N GLU A 110 3.09 40.25 11.25
CA GLU A 110 1.78 40.48 11.83
C GLU A 110 1.04 39.20 12.15
N SER A 111 1.07 38.22 11.22
CA SER A 111 0.46 36.93 11.44
C SER A 111 1.14 36.15 12.59
N ALA A 112 2.46 36.29 12.76
CA ALA A 112 3.16 35.72 13.90
C ALA A 112 2.76 36.36 15.21
N TYR A 113 2.57 37.68 15.23
CA TYR A 113 2.06 38.39 16.40
C TYR A 113 0.63 37.93 16.75
N ARG A 114 -0.29 37.88 15.79
CA ARG A 114 -1.66 37.38 16.00
C ARG A 114 -1.69 35.95 16.54
N LEU A 115 -0.81 35.06 16.02
CA LEU A 115 -0.68 33.70 16.52
C LEU A 115 -0.28 33.71 18.01
N LEU A 116 0.82 34.37 18.36
CA LEU A 116 1.40 34.33 19.70
C LEU A 116 0.49 35.04 20.74
N SER A 117 -0.15 36.14 20.37
CA SER A 117 -1.10 36.84 21.24
C SER A 117 -2.41 36.07 21.41
N GLY A 118 -2.90 35.39 20.37
CA GLY A 118 -4.10 34.56 20.44
C GLY A 118 -3.93 33.27 21.26
N GLU A 119 -2.72 32.68 21.29
CA GLU A 119 -2.43 31.50 22.15
C GLU A 119 -2.31 31.87 23.64
N THR A 120 -1.98 33.12 23.94
CA THR A 120 -1.79 33.62 25.32
C THR A 120 -2.66 34.87 25.52
N PRO A 121 -4.00 34.76 25.53
CA PRO A 121 -4.88 35.90 25.66
C PRO A 121 -4.73 36.56 27.03
N HIS A 122 -5.21 37.81 27.15
CA HIS A 122 -5.29 38.50 28.45
C HIS A 122 -6.19 37.73 29.42
N ASP A 123 -5.94 37.88 30.71
CA ASP A 123 -6.68 37.20 31.78
C ASP A 123 -8.21 37.30 31.59
N GLY A 124 -8.85 36.13 31.44
CA GLY A 124 -10.30 35.99 31.30
C GLY A 124 -10.82 35.84 29.86
N GLU A 125 -9.98 35.92 28.84
CA GLU A 125 -10.34 35.69 27.46
C GLU A 125 -10.10 34.22 27.07
N ALA A 126 -10.93 33.64 26.17
CA ALA A 126 -10.70 32.30 25.65
C ALA A 126 -9.60 32.34 24.57
N ALA A 127 -8.67 31.40 24.61
CA ALA A 127 -7.70 31.24 23.54
C ALA A 127 -8.43 30.90 22.23
N ASP A 128 -8.31 31.76 21.24
CA ASP A 128 -8.92 31.59 19.91
C ASP A 128 -7.86 31.70 18.83
N VAL A 129 -7.21 30.59 18.58
CA VAL A 129 -6.30 30.46 17.44
C VAL A 129 -6.82 29.33 16.54
N ALA A 130 -7.28 29.70 15.36
CA ALA A 130 -7.63 28.74 14.34
C ALA A 130 -6.37 27.93 13.97
N SER A 131 -6.32 26.66 14.38
CA SER A 131 -5.23 25.77 14.01
C SER A 131 -5.21 25.62 12.49
N ALA A 132 -4.25 26.25 11.84
CA ALA A 132 -4.06 26.17 10.40
C ALA A 132 -3.52 24.80 9.94
N HIS A 133 -2.93 24.00 10.84
CA HIS A 133 -2.37 22.70 10.54
C HIS A 133 -2.90 21.62 11.48
N ARG A 134 -3.80 20.80 10.96
CA ARG A 134 -4.03 19.47 11.52
C ARG A 134 -2.83 18.59 11.13
N GLN A 135 -1.94 18.32 12.06
CA GLN A 135 -0.88 17.36 11.85
C GLN A 135 -1.52 15.97 11.71
N THR A 136 -1.20 15.28 10.62
CA THR A 136 -1.55 13.86 10.51
C THR A 136 -0.63 13.05 11.41
N ALA A 137 -1.07 11.87 11.88
CA ALA A 137 -0.22 10.95 12.64
C ALA A 137 1.12 10.66 11.91
N ALA A 138 1.10 10.62 10.58
CA ALA A 138 2.32 10.46 9.78
C ALA A 138 3.28 11.65 9.91
N GLN A 139 2.77 12.87 10.01
CA GLN A 139 3.61 14.06 10.20
C GLN A 139 4.26 14.09 11.57
N GLU A 140 3.55 13.64 12.61
CA GLU A 140 4.08 13.56 13.98
C GLU A 140 5.25 12.57 14.10
N VAL A 141 5.18 11.45 13.38
CA VAL A 141 6.18 10.37 13.49
C VAL A 141 7.27 10.43 12.41
N ARG A 142 7.16 11.30 11.40
CA ARG A 142 8.08 11.30 10.24
C ARG A 142 9.56 11.46 10.61
N ASN A 143 9.86 12.19 11.68
CA ASN A 143 11.23 12.49 12.12
C ASN A 143 11.77 11.50 13.17
N THR A 144 10.97 10.49 13.57
CA THR A 144 11.39 9.50 14.58
C THR A 144 12.04 8.29 13.92
N LYS A 145 13.12 7.80 14.51
CA LYS A 145 13.87 6.62 14.01
C LYS A 145 13.22 5.31 14.40
N PHE A 146 12.55 5.26 15.57
CA PHE A 146 11.94 4.07 16.15
C PHE A 146 10.42 4.18 16.08
N ARG A 147 9.76 3.22 15.40
CA ARG A 147 8.31 3.23 15.18
C ARG A 147 7.71 1.87 15.48
N LEU A 148 6.66 1.86 16.29
CA LEU A 148 5.82 0.70 16.54
C LEU A 148 4.58 0.78 15.65
N ILE A 149 4.33 -0.23 14.85
CA ILE A 149 3.10 -0.37 14.07
C ILE A 149 2.17 -1.29 14.84
N LEU A 150 1.16 -0.72 15.48
CA LEU A 150 0.24 -1.40 16.36
C LEU A 150 -1.09 -1.61 15.65
N ASP A 151 -1.56 -2.86 15.64
CA ASP A 151 -2.91 -3.19 15.19
C ASP A 151 -3.94 -2.74 16.24
N ALA A 152 -5.07 -2.19 15.80
CA ALA A 152 -6.12 -1.72 16.71
C ALA A 152 -6.74 -2.87 17.51
N ALA A 153 -6.90 -4.07 16.91
CA ALA A 153 -7.40 -5.24 17.62
C ALA A 153 -6.44 -5.71 18.72
N LEU A 154 -5.11 -5.60 18.49
CA LEU A 154 -4.13 -5.84 19.54
C LEU A 154 -4.26 -4.81 20.66
N LEU A 155 -4.44 -3.53 20.33
CA LEU A 155 -4.62 -2.49 21.36
C LEU A 155 -5.86 -2.75 22.21
N GLU A 156 -6.97 -3.15 21.60
CA GLU A 156 -8.18 -3.58 22.32
C GLU A 156 -7.94 -4.79 23.21
N ALA A 157 -7.24 -5.81 22.69
CA ALA A 157 -6.86 -6.99 23.46
C ALA A 157 -5.99 -6.65 24.68
N LEU A 158 -5.06 -5.71 24.52
CA LEU A 158 -4.20 -5.23 25.60
C LEU A 158 -4.97 -4.40 26.63
N ILE A 159 -5.91 -3.56 26.23
CA ILE A 159 -6.77 -2.78 27.12
C ILE A 159 -7.67 -3.68 27.96
N ALA A 160 -8.11 -4.81 27.40
CA ALA A 160 -8.93 -5.79 28.09
C ALA A 160 -8.16 -6.59 29.18
N GLN A 161 -6.81 -6.55 29.18
CA GLN A 161 -6.02 -7.26 30.19
C GLN A 161 -6.14 -6.60 31.57
N PRO A 162 -6.03 -7.39 32.66
CA PRO A 162 -5.94 -6.84 34.01
C PRO A 162 -4.72 -5.90 34.13
N ALA A 163 -4.89 -4.79 34.84
CA ALA A 163 -3.79 -3.88 35.13
C ALA A 163 -2.69 -4.58 35.95
N CYS A 164 -1.45 -4.20 35.75
CA CYS A 164 -0.28 -4.68 36.49
C CYS A 164 0.04 -6.19 36.28
N GLN A 165 -0.58 -6.84 35.29
CA GLN A 165 -0.27 -8.22 34.93
C GLN A 165 0.49 -8.26 33.61
N PRO A 166 1.79 -8.63 33.62
CA PRO A 166 2.55 -8.74 32.39
C PRO A 166 2.12 -9.97 31.59
N GLN A 167 1.95 -9.75 30.29
CA GLN A 167 1.65 -10.80 29.32
C GLN A 167 2.89 -11.03 28.44
N PRO A 168 3.29 -12.28 28.18
CA PRO A 168 4.30 -12.59 27.19
C PRO A 168 3.93 -11.96 25.84
N PHE A 169 4.93 -11.41 25.18
CA PHE A 169 4.74 -10.65 23.95
C PHE A 169 5.93 -10.86 23.03
N THR A 170 5.68 -11.03 21.75
CA THR A 170 6.73 -11.07 20.74
C THR A 170 6.47 -10.03 19.65
N LEU A 171 7.55 -9.50 19.09
CA LEU A 171 7.51 -8.59 17.97
C LEU A 171 8.59 -8.92 16.95
N ASP A 172 8.33 -8.53 15.72
CA ASP A 172 9.27 -8.56 14.63
C ASP A 172 9.82 -7.16 14.38
N GLU A 173 11.12 -7.04 14.32
CA GLU A 173 11.82 -5.79 14.02
C GLU A 173 12.45 -5.84 12.64
N HIS A 174 12.34 -4.72 11.93
CA HIS A 174 12.97 -4.49 10.64
C HIS A 174 13.76 -3.19 10.67
N PHE A 175 15.01 -3.27 10.26
CA PHE A 175 15.80 -2.07 10.00
C PHE A 175 15.78 -1.77 8.51
N PHE A 176 15.11 -0.67 8.14
CA PHE A 176 14.99 -0.26 6.76
C PHE A 176 15.13 1.26 6.63
N ALA A 177 15.91 1.72 5.64
CA ALA A 177 16.09 3.15 5.33
C ALA A 177 16.37 4.01 6.58
N LYS A 178 17.25 3.52 7.49
CA LYS A 178 17.67 4.18 8.75
C LYS A 178 16.57 4.25 9.83
N HIS A 179 15.50 3.48 9.70
CA HIS A 179 14.43 3.39 10.69
C HIS A 179 14.31 1.96 11.23
N TRP A 180 14.02 1.86 12.52
CA TRP A 180 13.59 0.65 13.18
C TRP A 180 12.07 0.59 13.21
N LEU A 181 11.50 -0.45 12.60
CA LEU A 181 10.06 -0.70 12.53
C LEU A 181 9.76 -1.96 13.34
N ALA A 182 8.94 -1.83 14.37
CA ALA A 182 8.52 -2.92 15.22
C ALA A 182 7.07 -3.29 14.91
N HIS A 183 6.84 -4.57 14.63
CA HIS A 183 5.53 -5.15 14.33
C HIS A 183 5.22 -6.23 15.37
N PRO A 184 4.21 -6.08 16.21
CA PRO A 184 3.75 -7.14 17.10
C PRO A 184 3.41 -8.42 16.36
N ARG A 185 3.73 -9.56 16.96
CA ARG A 185 3.51 -10.89 16.39
C ARG A 185 2.57 -11.75 17.21
N TRP A 186 2.74 -11.73 18.53
CA TRP A 186 2.06 -12.64 19.42
C TRP A 186 1.87 -11.99 20.79
N LEU A 187 0.70 -12.18 21.37
CA LEU A 187 0.38 -11.82 22.75
C LEU A 187 -0.16 -13.06 23.46
N GLY A 188 0.41 -13.42 24.60
CA GLY A 188 0.05 -14.57 25.40
C GLY A 188 1.19 -15.56 25.62
N ALA A 189 0.97 -16.58 26.43
CA ALA A 189 1.96 -17.62 26.69
C ALA A 189 2.24 -18.46 25.43
N PRO A 190 3.50 -18.89 25.20
CA PRO A 190 3.85 -19.67 24.01
C PRO A 190 3.12 -21.01 23.90
N ASP A 191 2.77 -21.61 25.02
CA ASP A 191 2.16 -22.94 25.10
C ASP A 191 0.61 -22.89 25.21
N GLU A 192 0.03 -21.70 25.12
CA GLU A 192 -1.42 -21.48 25.19
C GLU A 192 -1.93 -20.83 23.90
N PRO A 193 -3.23 -20.94 23.59
CA PRO A 193 -3.81 -20.18 22.50
C PRO A 193 -3.54 -18.68 22.68
N PRO A 194 -3.12 -17.95 21.63
CA PRO A 194 -2.78 -16.54 21.77
C PRO A 194 -4.02 -15.71 22.13
N LEU A 195 -3.81 -14.70 22.96
CA LEU A 195 -4.79 -13.64 23.17
C LEU A 195 -4.98 -12.81 21.90
N TRP A 196 -3.90 -12.69 21.13
CA TRP A 196 -3.86 -12.08 19.81
C TRP A 196 -2.63 -12.57 19.04
N SER A 197 -2.75 -12.71 17.72
CA SER A 197 -1.63 -13.01 16.83
C SER A 197 -1.76 -12.28 15.50
N ALA A 198 -0.62 -11.85 14.95
CA ALA A 198 -0.54 -11.26 13.63
C ALA A 198 -0.56 -12.32 12.52
N PRO A 199 -0.88 -11.92 11.27
CA PRO A 199 -0.59 -12.71 10.08
C PRO A 199 0.91 -13.08 9.98
N PRO A 200 1.30 -14.02 9.09
CA PRO A 200 2.69 -14.41 8.91
C PRO A 200 3.62 -13.22 8.70
N PRO A 201 4.87 -13.29 9.18
CA PRO A 201 5.80 -12.17 9.15
C PRO A 201 6.19 -11.80 7.71
N LEU A 202 6.52 -10.54 7.54
CA LEU A 202 7.31 -10.07 6.41
C LEU A 202 8.66 -10.81 6.38
N SER A 203 9.29 -10.90 5.21
CA SER A 203 10.51 -11.68 5.03
C SER A 203 11.66 -11.27 5.96
N ASN A 204 12.28 -12.23 6.62
CA ASN A 204 13.49 -12.09 7.45
C ASN A 204 13.44 -11.02 8.57
N PRO A 205 12.46 -11.04 9.48
CA PRO A 205 12.45 -10.15 10.63
C PRO A 205 13.45 -10.61 11.70
N LEU A 206 13.85 -9.67 12.54
CA LEU A 206 14.49 -9.96 13.81
C LEU A 206 13.39 -10.11 14.87
N THR A 207 13.04 -11.36 15.21
CA THR A 207 12.00 -11.62 16.23
C THR A 207 12.57 -11.50 17.63
N ARG A 208 11.89 -10.72 18.48
CA ARG A 208 12.26 -10.51 19.89
C ARG A 208 11.10 -10.84 20.82
N GLY A 209 11.43 -11.49 21.93
CA GLY A 209 10.50 -11.75 23.02
C GLY A 209 10.60 -10.68 24.11
N GLY A 210 9.48 -10.30 24.67
CA GLY A 210 9.35 -9.37 25.77
C GLY A 210 8.01 -9.54 26.47
N PHE A 211 7.49 -8.47 27.02
CA PHE A 211 6.18 -8.49 27.65
C PHE A 211 5.42 -7.17 27.46
N ALA A 212 4.10 -7.28 27.50
CA ALA A 212 3.17 -6.18 27.49
C ALA A 212 2.51 -6.04 28.86
N ILE A 213 2.35 -4.80 29.35
CA ILE A 213 1.74 -4.52 30.66
C ILE A 213 0.76 -3.36 30.50
N ARG A 214 -0.48 -3.58 30.94
CA ARG A 214 -1.41 -2.49 31.16
C ARG A 214 -1.10 -1.80 32.48
N LEU A 215 -0.88 -0.49 32.44
CA LEU A 215 -0.61 0.31 33.63
C LEU A 215 -1.90 0.86 34.25
N PRO A 216 -1.92 1.10 35.58
CA PRO A 216 -2.99 1.87 36.22
C PRO A 216 -3.04 3.31 35.69
N ASP A 217 -4.22 3.92 35.74
CA ASP A 217 -4.44 5.25 35.15
C ASP A 217 -3.67 6.39 35.87
N GLU A 218 -3.18 6.14 37.08
CA GLU A 218 -2.41 7.08 37.91
C GLU A 218 -0.93 7.15 37.49
N VAL A 219 -0.44 6.15 36.75
CA VAL A 219 0.97 6.09 36.31
C VAL A 219 1.10 6.87 35.00
N ASP A 220 1.97 7.88 34.97
CA ASP A 220 2.31 8.57 33.73
C ASP A 220 3.46 7.86 33.00
N VAL A 221 3.33 7.73 31.66
CA VAL A 221 4.32 7.06 30.80
C VAL A 221 4.86 8.10 29.81
N PRO A 222 6.02 8.71 30.12
CA PRO A 222 6.60 9.70 29.22
C PRO A 222 6.99 9.09 27.87
N PHE A 223 7.02 9.90 26.82
CA PHE A 223 7.48 9.46 25.51
C PHE A 223 8.96 9.05 25.53
N GLU A 224 9.80 9.84 26.21
CA GLU A 224 11.22 9.53 26.40
C GLU A 224 11.40 8.94 27.80
N GLY A 225 11.70 7.63 27.86
CA GLY A 225 11.97 6.93 29.11
C GLY A 225 13.46 6.75 29.34
N SER A 226 13.89 6.85 30.59
CA SER A 226 15.22 6.42 31.02
C SER A 226 15.15 5.01 31.60
N TYR A 227 16.30 4.34 31.71
CA TYR A 227 16.38 3.07 32.41
C TYR A 227 15.91 3.18 33.85
N ALA A 228 16.23 4.28 34.53
CA ALA A 228 15.77 4.56 35.90
C ALA A 228 14.22 4.65 35.99
N PHE A 229 13.58 5.28 35.00
CA PHE A 229 12.12 5.31 34.90
C PHE A 229 11.54 3.91 34.77
N LEU A 230 12.03 3.09 33.80
CA LEU A 230 11.55 1.72 33.61
C LEU A 230 11.74 0.86 34.87
N ASN A 231 12.90 0.97 35.51
CA ASN A 231 13.20 0.27 36.76
C ASN A 231 12.22 0.66 37.87
N ASN A 232 11.93 1.95 38.03
CA ASN A 232 10.98 2.43 39.02
C ASN A 232 9.56 1.91 38.75
N VAL A 233 9.07 2.00 37.50
CA VAL A 233 7.75 1.50 37.13
C VAL A 233 7.65 0.00 37.41
N LEU A 234 8.62 -0.81 36.98
CA LEU A 234 8.62 -2.27 37.17
C LEU A 234 8.76 -2.66 38.66
N THR A 235 9.46 -1.84 39.46
CA THR A 235 9.56 -2.05 40.90
C THR A 235 8.22 -1.77 41.59
N VAL A 236 7.54 -0.67 41.25
CA VAL A 236 6.20 -0.36 41.76
C VAL A 236 5.19 -1.43 41.39
N LEU A 237 5.30 -2.01 40.22
CA LEU A 237 4.47 -3.12 39.74
C LEU A 237 4.86 -4.47 40.36
N GLN A 238 5.84 -4.53 41.24
CA GLN A 238 6.40 -5.76 41.86
C GLN A 238 6.90 -6.76 40.81
N TYR A 239 7.42 -6.28 39.68
CA TYR A 239 7.89 -7.10 38.56
C TYR A 239 9.42 -7.10 38.41
N THR A 240 10.12 -6.93 39.52
CA THR A 240 11.59 -6.95 39.62
C THR A 240 12.25 -8.22 39.05
N PRO A 241 11.69 -9.45 39.19
CA PRO A 241 12.32 -10.65 38.64
C PRO A 241 12.44 -10.69 37.13
N ALA A 242 11.56 -9.99 36.41
CA ALA A 242 11.68 -9.85 34.95
C ALA A 242 12.81 -8.91 34.56
N LEU A 243 12.96 -7.82 35.33
CA LEU A 243 14.06 -6.87 35.14
C LEU A 243 15.41 -7.54 35.42
N GLU A 244 15.53 -8.36 36.45
CA GLU A 244 16.74 -9.12 36.78
C GLU A 244 17.10 -10.11 35.65
N ARG A 245 16.12 -10.78 35.05
CA ARG A 245 16.33 -11.65 33.88
C ARG A 245 16.78 -10.87 32.66
N MET A 246 16.21 -9.69 32.43
CA MET A 246 16.65 -8.77 31.37
C MET A 246 18.12 -8.37 31.54
N ILE A 247 18.51 -8.10 32.78
CA ILE A 247 19.88 -7.72 33.14
C ILE A 247 20.86 -8.84 32.89
N ALA A 248 20.46 -10.09 33.22
CA ALA A 248 21.30 -11.28 33.16
C ALA A 248 21.43 -11.83 31.72
N SER A 249 20.47 -11.60 30.84
CA SER A 249 20.42 -12.23 29.50
C SER A 249 21.27 -11.57 28.43
N ASP A 250 21.82 -10.39 28.68
CA ASP A 250 22.59 -9.58 27.69
C ASP A 250 21.87 -9.39 26.34
N THR A 251 20.56 -9.65 26.30
CA THR A 251 19.71 -9.51 25.12
C THR A 251 18.82 -8.29 25.22
N GLU A 252 18.59 -7.64 24.10
CA GLU A 252 17.61 -6.55 24.01
C GLU A 252 16.21 -7.10 24.30
N MET A 253 15.47 -6.43 25.19
CA MET A 253 14.11 -6.82 25.54
C MET A 253 13.12 -5.70 25.30
N PRO A 254 12.06 -5.94 24.49
CA PRO A 254 10.97 -5.01 24.32
C PRO A 254 9.99 -5.05 25.50
N ILE A 255 9.56 -3.87 25.95
CA ILE A 255 8.53 -3.70 26.97
C ILE A 255 7.44 -2.79 26.39
N LEU A 256 6.23 -3.31 26.28
CA LEU A 256 5.08 -2.57 25.77
C LEU A 256 4.17 -2.15 26.94
N PHE A 257 4.10 -0.86 27.23
CA PHE A 257 3.14 -0.31 28.18
C PHE A 257 1.88 0.16 27.47
N VAL A 258 0.73 -0.16 28.06
CA VAL A 258 -0.57 0.38 27.66
C VAL A 258 -1.18 1.17 28.79
N HIS A 259 -1.53 2.42 28.52
CA HIS A 259 -2.05 3.37 29.49
C HIS A 259 -3.06 4.30 28.86
N ARG A 260 -4.26 4.43 29.44
CA ARG A 260 -5.35 5.32 28.94
C ARG A 260 -5.62 5.21 27.44
N GLY A 261 -5.61 3.98 26.91
CA GLY A 261 -5.84 3.73 25.49
C GLY A 261 -4.65 4.04 24.56
N ALA A 262 -3.52 4.48 25.09
CA ALA A 262 -2.28 4.67 24.34
C ALA A 262 -1.27 3.57 24.65
N ALA A 263 -0.45 3.21 23.65
CA ALA A 263 0.63 2.24 23.81
C ALA A 263 1.99 2.92 23.65
N ARG A 264 2.98 2.43 24.42
CA ARG A 264 4.37 2.88 24.36
C ARG A 264 5.30 1.67 24.43
N LEU A 265 6.10 1.50 23.39
CA LEU A 265 7.13 0.45 23.36
C LEU A 265 8.49 1.05 23.71
N TYR A 266 9.18 0.35 24.61
CA TYR A 266 10.57 0.62 24.93
C TYR A 266 11.40 -0.62 24.62
N SER A 267 12.56 -0.43 24.01
CA SER A 267 13.59 -1.46 23.90
C SER A 267 14.74 -1.09 24.81
N VAL A 268 15.17 -2.04 25.65
CA VAL A 268 16.32 -1.89 26.52
C VAL A 268 17.49 -2.62 25.90
N ALA A 269 18.51 -1.88 25.48
CA ALA A 269 19.72 -2.43 24.88
C ALA A 269 20.90 -2.35 25.85
N HIS A 270 21.79 -3.34 25.77
CA HIS A 270 23.05 -3.36 26.47
C HIS A 270 24.20 -2.96 25.55
N GLY A 271 25.05 -2.03 25.98
CA GLY A 271 26.22 -1.61 25.22
C GLY A 271 27.30 -1.03 26.14
N ASN A 272 28.54 -1.49 26.03
CA ASN A 272 29.75 -0.97 26.70
C ASN A 272 29.62 -0.58 28.19
N GLY A 273 28.81 -1.32 28.96
CA GLY A 273 28.59 -1.06 30.38
C GLY A 273 27.44 -0.10 30.71
N ASP A 274 26.86 0.58 29.73
CA ASP A 274 25.69 1.44 29.88
C ASP A 274 24.45 0.79 29.25
N ARG A 275 23.28 1.04 29.86
CA ARG A 275 22.00 0.58 29.36
C ARG A 275 21.30 1.70 28.63
N GLY A 276 21.11 1.51 27.32
CA GLY A 276 20.33 2.41 26.47
C GLY A 276 18.86 2.02 26.51
N VAL A 277 17.98 3.03 26.55
CA VAL A 277 16.54 2.85 26.38
C VAL A 277 16.11 3.59 25.12
N TYR A 278 15.47 2.85 24.21
CA TYR A 278 14.92 3.40 22.99
C TYR A 278 13.40 3.39 23.06
N ALA A 279 12.80 4.57 22.96
CA ALA A 279 11.34 4.72 22.93
C ALA A 279 10.83 4.77 21.48
N TYR A 280 9.78 4.00 21.20
CA TYR A 280 9.16 3.91 19.88
C TYR A 280 7.92 4.81 19.83
N ARG A 281 7.78 5.57 18.75
CA ARG A 281 6.51 6.23 18.42
C ARG A 281 5.53 5.22 17.87
N THR A 282 4.33 5.19 18.44
CA THR A 282 3.28 4.26 18.05
C THR A 282 2.44 4.84 16.93
N ILE A 283 2.24 4.02 15.90
CA ILE A 283 1.29 4.24 14.81
C ILE A 283 0.23 3.14 14.97
N VAL A 284 -1.00 3.53 15.30
CA VAL A 284 -2.11 2.58 15.40
C VAL A 284 -2.76 2.45 14.04
N ALA A 285 -2.74 1.23 13.49
CA ALA A 285 -3.46 0.90 12.27
C ALA A 285 -4.93 0.64 12.64
N PRO A 286 -5.89 1.40 12.10
CA PRO A 286 -7.30 1.19 12.40
C PRO A 286 -7.79 -0.13 11.81
N THR A 287 -8.63 -0.88 12.54
CA THR A 287 -9.18 -2.17 12.12
C THR A 287 -10.19 -2.07 10.99
N ASN A 288 -10.89 -0.93 10.86
CA ASN A 288 -12.07 -0.79 9.99
C ASN A 288 -11.98 0.38 9.00
N GLU A 289 -10.92 1.17 9.01
CA GLU A 289 -10.74 2.24 8.03
C GLU A 289 -10.03 1.70 6.79
N GLN A 290 -10.69 0.78 6.09
CA GLN A 290 -10.33 0.56 4.70
C GLN A 290 -10.63 1.87 3.96
N ARG A 291 -9.61 2.44 3.32
CA ARG A 291 -9.77 3.61 2.42
C ARG A 291 -10.55 3.26 1.15
N LEU A 292 -11.02 2.03 1.08
CA LEU A 292 -11.87 1.50 0.03
C LEU A 292 -13.36 1.66 0.44
N SER A 293 -14.24 1.79 -0.53
CA SER A 293 -15.67 1.83 -0.26
C SER A 293 -16.16 0.53 0.37
N VAL A 294 -17.25 0.59 1.12
CA VAL A 294 -17.90 -0.58 1.73
C VAL A 294 -18.24 -1.69 0.71
N GLU A 295 -18.42 -1.32 -0.55
CA GLU A 295 -18.66 -2.26 -1.65
C GLU A 295 -17.50 -3.24 -1.90
N HIS A 296 -16.29 -2.93 -1.40
CA HIS A 296 -15.13 -3.82 -1.49
C HIS A 296 -15.10 -4.87 -0.37
N ALA A 297 -15.91 -4.76 0.66
CA ALA A 297 -15.91 -5.70 1.79
C ALA A 297 -16.10 -7.15 1.37
N GLY A 298 -16.98 -7.41 0.38
CA GLY A 298 -17.24 -8.76 -0.16
C GLY A 298 -16.07 -9.38 -0.93
N LEU A 299 -15.06 -8.60 -1.31
CA LEU A 299 -13.90 -9.13 -2.04
C LEU A 299 -13.01 -10.03 -1.18
N ALA A 300 -13.07 -9.91 0.13
CA ALA A 300 -12.31 -10.75 1.07
C ALA A 300 -12.70 -12.24 1.00
N ASP A 301 -13.92 -12.54 0.57
CA ASP A 301 -14.43 -13.92 0.41
C ASP A 301 -14.20 -14.46 -1.00
N GLN A 302 -13.75 -13.64 -1.93
CA GLN A 302 -13.58 -14.02 -3.34
C GLN A 302 -12.24 -14.71 -3.59
N THR A 303 -12.28 -15.70 -4.49
CA THR A 303 -11.12 -16.43 -4.99
C THR A 303 -10.94 -16.18 -6.48
N VAL A 304 -9.78 -15.69 -6.89
CA VAL A 304 -9.48 -15.36 -8.29
C VAL A 304 -8.29 -16.16 -8.80
N ALA A 305 -8.45 -16.81 -9.96
CA ALA A 305 -7.34 -17.42 -10.67
C ALA A 305 -6.64 -16.40 -11.57
N ILE A 306 -5.33 -16.26 -11.42
CA ILE A 306 -4.45 -15.51 -12.32
C ILE A 306 -3.61 -16.51 -13.08
N VAL A 307 -3.91 -16.71 -14.34
CA VAL A 307 -3.17 -17.58 -15.25
C VAL A 307 -2.21 -16.71 -16.07
N GLY A 308 -0.90 -16.96 -15.87
CA GLY A 308 0.17 -16.09 -16.34
C GLY A 308 0.56 -15.03 -15.29
N CYS A 309 1.72 -15.22 -14.63
CA CYS A 309 2.30 -14.29 -13.68
C CYS A 309 3.36 -13.36 -14.35
N GLY A 310 3.16 -13.09 -15.62
CA GLY A 310 4.00 -12.20 -16.43
C GLY A 310 3.73 -10.72 -16.17
N SER A 311 3.96 -9.90 -17.19
CA SER A 311 3.86 -8.45 -17.12
C SER A 311 2.46 -7.94 -16.76
N VAL A 312 1.41 -8.48 -17.36
CA VAL A 312 0.01 -8.11 -17.07
C VAL A 312 -0.47 -8.76 -15.78
N GLY A 313 -0.36 -10.10 -15.69
CA GLY A 313 -0.94 -10.86 -14.57
C GLY A 313 -0.35 -10.50 -13.21
N SER A 314 0.96 -10.21 -13.11
CA SER A 314 1.57 -9.78 -11.86
C SER A 314 1.00 -8.45 -11.35
N LYS A 315 0.77 -7.48 -12.25
CA LYS A 315 0.16 -6.18 -11.93
C LYS A 315 -1.32 -6.30 -11.55
N VAL A 316 -2.06 -7.14 -12.28
CA VAL A 316 -3.48 -7.42 -11.98
C VAL A 316 -3.60 -8.07 -10.60
N ALA A 317 -2.77 -9.09 -10.29
CA ALA A 317 -2.74 -9.72 -8.98
C ALA A 317 -2.46 -8.71 -7.86
N ALA A 318 -1.48 -7.82 -8.04
CA ALA A 318 -1.17 -6.76 -7.08
C ALA A 318 -2.34 -5.76 -6.91
N ALA A 319 -3.02 -5.40 -7.99
CA ALA A 319 -4.19 -4.52 -7.96
C ALA A 319 -5.36 -5.15 -7.20
N LEU A 320 -5.68 -6.43 -7.45
CA LEU A 320 -6.73 -7.17 -6.76
C LEU A 320 -6.42 -7.36 -5.26
N THR A 321 -5.15 -7.63 -4.93
CA THR A 321 -4.69 -7.72 -3.53
C THR A 321 -4.88 -6.38 -2.80
N ARG A 322 -4.56 -5.24 -3.44
CA ARG A 322 -4.82 -3.90 -2.89
C ARG A 322 -6.30 -3.61 -2.76
N ALA A 323 -7.14 -4.16 -3.64
CA ALA A 323 -8.59 -4.04 -3.57
C ALA A 323 -9.23 -4.93 -2.49
N GLY A 324 -8.48 -5.86 -1.88
CA GLY A 324 -8.95 -6.69 -0.78
C GLY A 324 -9.44 -8.07 -1.17
N VAL A 325 -9.13 -8.58 -2.38
CA VAL A 325 -9.45 -9.96 -2.77
C VAL A 325 -8.76 -10.94 -1.81
N GLY A 326 -9.53 -11.88 -1.25
CA GLY A 326 -9.08 -12.73 -0.16
C GLY A 326 -8.18 -13.88 -0.59
N THR A 327 -8.39 -14.48 -1.77
CA THR A 327 -7.59 -15.62 -2.24
C THR A 327 -7.21 -15.47 -3.71
N LEU A 328 -5.94 -15.72 -4.01
CA LEU A 328 -5.43 -15.74 -5.39
C LEU A 328 -4.77 -17.09 -5.71
N VAL A 329 -5.22 -17.73 -6.79
CA VAL A 329 -4.61 -18.92 -7.38
C VAL A 329 -3.71 -18.46 -8.52
N LEU A 330 -2.40 -18.59 -8.36
CA LEU A 330 -1.37 -18.09 -9.28
C LEU A 330 -0.82 -19.27 -10.10
N VAL A 331 -0.95 -19.21 -11.42
CA VAL A 331 -0.54 -20.30 -12.32
C VAL A 331 0.46 -19.79 -13.34
N ASP A 332 1.69 -20.28 -13.29
CA ASP A 332 2.75 -19.97 -14.27
C ASP A 332 3.87 -21.02 -14.14
N GLY A 333 4.46 -21.46 -15.25
CA GLY A 333 5.55 -22.44 -15.26
C GLY A 333 6.95 -21.81 -15.25
N ASP A 334 7.07 -20.50 -15.42
CA ASP A 334 8.34 -19.84 -15.68
C ASP A 334 9.06 -19.36 -14.41
N LEU A 335 10.37 -19.13 -14.58
CA LEU A 335 11.19 -18.36 -13.67
C LEU A 335 11.15 -16.86 -14.03
N LEU A 336 11.37 -16.01 -13.03
CA LEU A 336 11.63 -14.59 -13.28
C LEU A 336 13.07 -14.42 -13.76
N LEU A 337 13.23 -13.97 -15.00
CA LEU A 337 14.52 -13.67 -15.60
C LEU A 337 14.84 -12.16 -15.49
N PRO A 338 16.13 -11.76 -15.54
CA PRO A 338 16.50 -10.35 -15.51
C PRO A 338 15.79 -9.48 -16.55
N GLY A 339 15.57 -10.02 -17.76
CA GLY A 339 14.85 -9.33 -18.83
C GLY A 339 13.36 -9.10 -18.55
N ASN A 340 12.77 -9.82 -17.61
CA ASN A 340 11.36 -9.62 -17.22
C ASN A 340 11.16 -8.38 -16.33
N LEU A 341 12.23 -7.89 -15.67
CA LEU A 341 12.17 -6.76 -14.73
C LEU A 341 11.68 -5.46 -15.37
N VAL A 342 11.88 -5.31 -16.66
CA VAL A 342 11.48 -4.10 -17.39
C VAL A 342 9.98 -3.85 -17.39
N ARG A 343 9.15 -4.86 -17.04
CA ARG A 343 7.69 -4.76 -17.10
C ARG A 343 6.93 -5.69 -16.12
N ASN A 344 7.59 -6.29 -15.13
CA ASN A 344 6.94 -7.13 -14.11
C ASN A 344 6.73 -6.33 -12.81
N GLU A 345 5.74 -6.69 -11.98
CA GLU A 345 5.54 -6.13 -10.63
C GLU A 345 6.67 -6.51 -9.66
N LEU A 346 7.40 -7.58 -9.97
CA LEU A 346 8.50 -8.08 -9.16
C LEU A 346 9.80 -7.31 -9.41
N ASP A 347 10.73 -7.36 -8.47
CA ASP A 347 12.02 -6.66 -8.52
C ASP A 347 13.21 -7.64 -8.56
N TRP A 348 14.43 -7.07 -8.50
CA TRP A 348 15.68 -7.83 -8.60
C TRP A 348 15.82 -8.93 -7.56
N ARG A 349 15.20 -8.82 -6.39
CA ARG A 349 15.25 -9.83 -5.32
C ARG A 349 14.57 -11.14 -5.72
N ALA A 350 13.64 -11.08 -6.66
CA ALA A 350 12.89 -12.22 -7.16
C ALA A 350 13.53 -12.92 -8.37
N VAL A 351 14.61 -12.36 -8.93
CA VAL A 351 15.29 -12.96 -10.11
C VAL A 351 15.80 -14.34 -9.78
N GLY A 352 15.45 -15.31 -10.64
CA GLY A 352 15.78 -16.73 -10.49
C GLY A 352 14.76 -17.55 -9.69
N LEU A 353 13.72 -16.92 -9.12
CA LEU A 353 12.62 -17.62 -8.46
C LEU A 353 11.52 -17.98 -9.46
N ASN A 354 10.71 -19.00 -9.14
CA ASN A 354 9.47 -19.25 -9.86
C ASN A 354 8.54 -18.04 -9.74
N LYS A 355 7.98 -17.57 -10.86
CA LYS A 355 7.10 -16.38 -10.88
C LYS A 355 5.93 -16.49 -9.89
N PRO A 356 5.18 -17.61 -9.80
CA PRO A 356 4.07 -17.72 -8.83
C PRO A 356 4.51 -17.61 -7.36
N ASP A 357 5.64 -18.24 -7.00
CA ASP A 357 6.16 -18.18 -5.61
C ASP A 357 6.62 -16.77 -5.25
N ALA A 358 7.38 -16.13 -6.15
CA ALA A 358 7.84 -14.76 -5.95
C ALA A 358 6.68 -13.76 -5.89
N LEU A 359 5.67 -13.93 -6.75
CA LEU A 359 4.48 -13.10 -6.75
C LEU A 359 3.67 -13.32 -5.46
N ALA A 360 3.49 -14.56 -5.01
CA ALA A 360 2.81 -14.87 -3.75
C ALA A 360 3.43 -14.12 -2.57
N ALA A 361 4.76 -14.13 -2.45
CA ALA A 361 5.48 -13.39 -1.42
C ALA A 361 5.23 -11.87 -1.55
N ARG A 362 5.30 -11.34 -2.76
CA ARG A 362 5.03 -9.92 -3.03
C ARG A 362 3.60 -9.52 -2.65
N LEU A 363 2.62 -10.36 -2.92
CA LEU A 363 1.21 -10.09 -2.59
C LEU A 363 0.98 -10.09 -1.07
N GLN A 364 1.65 -10.96 -0.33
CA GLN A 364 1.63 -10.97 1.13
C GLN A 364 2.27 -9.70 1.72
N ASP A 365 3.32 -9.17 1.08
CA ASP A 365 3.90 -7.87 1.47
C ASP A 365 2.93 -6.70 1.23
N ILE A 366 2.04 -6.81 0.23
CA ILE A 366 0.99 -5.79 -0.05
C ILE A 366 -0.17 -5.90 0.94
N ASN A 367 -0.67 -7.11 1.16
CA ASN A 367 -1.75 -7.42 2.09
C ASN A 367 -1.44 -8.71 2.84
N PRO A 368 -1.00 -8.63 4.11
CA PRO A 368 -0.65 -9.83 4.88
C PRO A 368 -1.80 -10.83 5.07
N SER A 369 -3.05 -10.42 4.87
CA SER A 369 -4.22 -11.28 5.02
C SER A 369 -4.57 -12.06 3.75
N VAL A 370 -3.95 -11.76 2.59
CA VAL A 370 -4.23 -12.46 1.34
C VAL A 370 -3.74 -13.91 1.41
N LYS A 371 -4.57 -14.82 0.94
CA LYS A 371 -4.21 -16.22 0.76
C LYS A 371 -3.76 -16.43 -0.69
N THR A 372 -2.66 -17.15 -0.87
CA THR A 372 -2.11 -17.44 -2.20
C THR A 372 -1.90 -18.93 -2.38
N VAL A 373 -2.25 -19.43 -3.56
CA VAL A 373 -2.00 -20.81 -3.98
C VAL A 373 -1.15 -20.76 -5.25
N ALA A 374 0.15 -21.06 -5.13
CA ALA A 374 1.07 -21.07 -6.25
C ALA A 374 1.04 -22.42 -6.96
N ARG A 375 0.83 -22.41 -8.29
CA ARG A 375 0.87 -23.57 -9.19
C ARG A 375 1.99 -23.36 -10.21
N LYS A 376 3.09 -24.07 -10.02
CA LYS A 376 4.31 -23.97 -10.83
C LYS A 376 4.24 -24.97 -11.98
N LEU A 377 3.41 -24.69 -12.96
CA LEU A 377 3.28 -25.51 -14.17
C LEU A 377 2.90 -24.64 -15.36
N LEU A 378 3.32 -25.07 -16.52
CA LEU A 378 2.94 -24.47 -17.80
C LEU A 378 1.70 -25.19 -18.34
N LEU A 379 0.54 -24.53 -18.25
CA LEU A 379 -0.69 -25.05 -18.86
C LEU A 379 -0.48 -25.17 -20.38
N GLY A 380 -0.83 -26.35 -20.94
CA GLY A 380 -0.58 -26.64 -22.35
C GLY A 380 0.86 -27.07 -22.67
N GLY A 381 1.76 -27.08 -21.68
CA GLY A 381 3.12 -27.62 -21.82
C GLY A 381 3.19 -29.16 -21.69
N GLN A 382 4.43 -29.67 -21.69
CA GLN A 382 4.68 -31.11 -21.47
C GLN A 382 4.68 -31.43 -19.98
N GLU A 383 3.54 -31.24 -19.34
CA GLU A 383 3.32 -31.53 -17.94
C GLU A 383 2.63 -32.88 -17.73
N SER A 384 2.67 -33.43 -16.51
CA SER A 384 1.90 -34.63 -16.23
C SER A 384 0.40 -34.34 -16.29
N SER A 385 -0.39 -35.28 -16.83
CA SER A 385 -1.84 -35.12 -16.92
C SER A 385 -2.50 -34.86 -15.54
N ALA A 386 -2.02 -35.51 -14.48
CA ALA A 386 -2.51 -35.32 -13.12
C ALA A 386 -2.22 -33.91 -12.58
N SER A 387 -1.05 -33.35 -12.89
CA SER A 387 -0.71 -31.97 -12.49
C SER A 387 -1.57 -30.95 -13.22
N THR A 388 -1.74 -31.15 -14.54
CA THR A 388 -2.60 -30.29 -15.36
C THR A 388 -4.05 -30.35 -14.87
N ASP A 389 -4.60 -31.55 -14.66
CA ASP A 389 -5.97 -31.74 -14.17
C ASP A 389 -6.18 -31.06 -12.79
N SER A 390 -5.24 -31.26 -11.85
CA SER A 390 -5.27 -30.60 -10.55
C SER A 390 -5.25 -29.07 -10.64
N ALA A 391 -4.52 -28.50 -11.60
CA ALA A 391 -4.49 -27.06 -11.83
C ALA A 391 -5.80 -26.57 -12.43
N LEU A 392 -6.36 -27.25 -13.43
CA LEU A 392 -7.66 -26.93 -14.04
C LEU A 392 -8.79 -26.98 -13.01
N GLN A 393 -8.80 -27.99 -12.12
CA GLN A 393 -9.75 -28.07 -11.02
C GLN A 393 -9.59 -26.92 -10.03
N SER A 394 -8.34 -26.49 -9.75
CA SER A 394 -8.10 -25.32 -8.88
C SER A 394 -8.60 -24.03 -9.51
N ILE A 395 -8.44 -23.86 -10.81
CA ILE A 395 -8.94 -22.72 -11.60
C ILE A 395 -10.47 -22.71 -11.61
N GLY A 396 -11.10 -23.88 -11.86
CA GLY A 396 -12.56 -24.01 -11.95
C GLY A 396 -13.32 -23.72 -10.65
N ARG A 397 -12.64 -23.84 -9.51
CA ARG A 397 -13.20 -23.50 -8.18
C ARG A 397 -13.14 -22.02 -7.80
N CYS A 398 -12.58 -21.18 -8.67
CA CYS A 398 -12.47 -19.75 -8.44
C CYS A 398 -13.77 -19.01 -8.85
N ASP A 399 -14.00 -17.87 -8.26
CA ASP A 399 -15.14 -16.99 -8.59
C ASP A 399 -14.89 -16.21 -9.89
N LEU A 400 -13.62 -16.10 -10.30
CA LEU A 400 -13.21 -15.44 -11.53
C LEU A 400 -11.91 -16.06 -12.06
N ILE A 401 -11.84 -16.26 -13.37
CA ILE A 401 -10.63 -16.68 -14.08
C ILE A 401 -10.09 -15.48 -14.87
N ILE A 402 -8.81 -15.15 -14.69
CA ILE A 402 -8.11 -14.11 -15.46
C ILE A 402 -6.97 -14.76 -16.23
N ASP A 403 -7.08 -14.79 -17.55
CA ASP A 403 -6.00 -15.21 -18.45
C ASP A 403 -5.19 -13.97 -18.89
N ALA A 404 -3.95 -13.92 -18.45
CA ALA A 404 -2.98 -12.87 -18.75
C ALA A 404 -1.76 -13.41 -19.52
N THR A 405 -1.92 -14.54 -20.22
CA THR A 405 -0.83 -15.22 -20.92
C THR A 405 -0.67 -14.74 -22.36
N ALA A 406 -1.75 -14.28 -22.99
CA ALA A 406 -1.84 -14.05 -24.44
C ALA A 406 -1.53 -15.30 -25.28
N ASP A 407 -1.61 -16.51 -24.69
CA ASP A 407 -1.36 -17.77 -25.35
C ASP A 407 -2.69 -18.44 -25.76
N PRO A 408 -2.90 -18.74 -27.05
CA PRO A 408 -4.15 -19.35 -27.52
C PRO A 408 -4.45 -20.73 -26.92
N GLN A 409 -3.43 -21.53 -26.61
CA GLN A 409 -3.62 -22.85 -26.03
C GLN A 409 -4.10 -22.75 -24.58
N ILE A 410 -3.45 -21.86 -23.81
CA ILE A 410 -3.83 -21.59 -22.42
C ILE A 410 -5.23 -20.97 -22.37
N PHE A 411 -5.51 -20.00 -23.25
CA PHE A 411 -6.85 -19.43 -23.38
C PHE A 411 -7.93 -20.51 -23.61
N ASN A 412 -7.67 -21.46 -24.52
CA ASN A 412 -8.64 -22.53 -24.80
C ASN A 412 -8.90 -23.42 -23.57
N LEU A 413 -7.85 -23.75 -22.79
CA LEU A 413 -8.01 -24.51 -21.55
C LEU A 413 -8.80 -23.73 -20.49
N CYS A 414 -8.45 -22.46 -20.25
CA CYS A 414 -9.16 -21.58 -19.33
C CYS A 414 -10.63 -21.39 -19.76
N GLY A 415 -10.87 -21.16 -21.05
CA GLY A 415 -12.20 -21.02 -21.61
C GLY A 415 -13.04 -22.29 -21.51
N ALA A 416 -12.44 -23.46 -21.67
CA ALA A 416 -13.13 -24.74 -21.48
C ALA A 416 -13.55 -24.93 -20.02
N VAL A 417 -12.66 -24.63 -19.06
CA VAL A 417 -12.96 -24.67 -17.62
C VAL A 417 -14.05 -23.66 -17.27
N ALA A 418 -13.90 -22.41 -17.74
CA ALA A 418 -14.89 -21.35 -17.53
C ALA A 418 -16.29 -21.77 -18.01
N CYS A 419 -16.35 -22.38 -19.20
CA CYS A 419 -17.59 -22.92 -19.77
C CYS A 419 -18.20 -24.04 -18.93
N ALA A 420 -17.38 -25.03 -18.54
CA ALA A 420 -17.83 -26.22 -17.81
C ALA A 420 -18.37 -25.86 -16.42
N GLU A 421 -17.65 -25.01 -15.70
CA GLU A 421 -17.98 -24.59 -14.32
C GLU A 421 -18.89 -23.35 -14.26
N LYS A 422 -19.23 -22.77 -15.43
CA LYS A 422 -19.97 -21.49 -15.53
C LYS A 422 -19.31 -20.37 -14.72
N THR A 423 -17.99 -20.31 -14.75
CA THR A 423 -17.18 -19.30 -14.07
C THR A 423 -16.90 -18.12 -14.99
N PRO A 424 -17.12 -16.88 -14.59
CA PRO A 424 -16.74 -15.72 -15.38
C PRO A 424 -15.26 -15.75 -15.74
N MET A 425 -14.92 -15.28 -16.95
CA MET A 425 -13.55 -15.20 -17.41
C MET A 425 -13.23 -13.81 -17.97
N ILE A 426 -12.05 -13.29 -17.62
CA ILE A 426 -11.46 -12.08 -18.22
C ILE A 426 -10.16 -12.48 -18.89
N TRP A 427 -9.85 -11.88 -20.05
CA TRP A 427 -8.55 -12.01 -20.68
C TRP A 427 -8.11 -10.68 -21.28
N ALA A 428 -6.81 -10.56 -21.45
CA ALA A 428 -6.22 -9.37 -22.05
C ALA A 428 -4.96 -9.71 -22.83
N GLU A 429 -4.76 -8.97 -23.90
CA GLU A 429 -3.56 -9.03 -24.73
C GLU A 429 -3.04 -7.61 -24.96
N VAL A 430 -1.73 -7.41 -24.82
CA VAL A 430 -1.06 -6.16 -25.19
C VAL A 430 -0.51 -6.33 -26.60
N PHE A 431 -0.83 -5.41 -27.49
CA PHE A 431 -0.33 -5.45 -28.86
C PHE A 431 1.17 -5.22 -28.91
N ALA A 432 1.82 -5.87 -29.89
CA ALA A 432 3.25 -5.76 -30.11
C ALA A 432 3.70 -4.28 -30.18
N GLY A 433 4.78 -3.95 -29.46
CA GLY A 433 5.33 -2.61 -29.44
C GLY A 433 4.54 -1.57 -28.60
N GLY A 434 3.53 -2.00 -27.84
CA GLY A 434 2.78 -1.07 -26.99
C GLY A 434 1.79 -0.16 -27.73
N ILE A 435 1.38 -0.52 -28.97
CA ILE A 435 0.41 0.27 -29.75
C ILE A 435 -0.94 0.36 -29.04
N GLY A 436 -1.29 -0.68 -28.28
CA GLY A 436 -2.55 -0.77 -27.55
C GLY A 436 -2.74 -2.18 -26.97
N GLY A 437 -3.99 -2.51 -26.67
CA GLY A 437 -4.34 -3.83 -26.19
C GLY A 437 -5.84 -4.10 -26.27
N ILE A 438 -6.21 -5.36 -26.07
CA ILE A 438 -7.59 -5.81 -25.94
C ILE A 438 -7.83 -6.30 -24.53
N ILE A 439 -8.99 -5.94 -23.99
CA ILE A 439 -9.54 -6.47 -22.75
C ILE A 439 -10.92 -7.01 -23.05
N ALA A 440 -11.19 -8.22 -22.60
CA ALA A 440 -12.49 -8.83 -22.77
C ALA A 440 -12.90 -9.62 -21.54
N ARG A 441 -14.20 -9.71 -21.30
CA ARG A 441 -14.82 -10.58 -20.30
C ARG A 441 -15.89 -11.43 -20.93
N ALA A 442 -16.12 -12.60 -20.35
CA ALA A 442 -17.25 -13.44 -20.65
C ALA A 442 -17.95 -13.82 -19.34
N ARG A 443 -19.22 -13.54 -19.23
CA ARG A 443 -20.04 -13.82 -18.05
C ARG A 443 -21.12 -14.83 -18.40
N PRO A 444 -21.31 -15.89 -17.59
CA PRO A 444 -22.38 -16.84 -17.81
C PRO A 444 -23.72 -16.14 -18.00
N ASP A 445 -24.47 -16.61 -18.98
CA ASP A 445 -25.83 -16.14 -19.31
C ASP A 445 -25.97 -14.66 -19.75
N LEU A 446 -24.89 -13.89 -19.76
CA LEU A 446 -24.87 -12.47 -20.16
C LEU A 446 -24.02 -12.20 -21.39
N ASP A 447 -22.96 -12.97 -21.60
CA ASP A 447 -22.03 -12.84 -22.70
C ASP A 447 -21.86 -14.19 -23.41
N PRO A 448 -21.46 -14.23 -24.69
CA PRO A 448 -21.13 -15.49 -25.36
C PRO A 448 -19.98 -16.20 -24.62
N PRO A 449 -19.91 -17.55 -24.70
CA PRO A 449 -18.80 -18.29 -24.11
C PRO A 449 -17.44 -17.78 -24.59
N PRO A 450 -16.34 -17.91 -23.79
CA PRO A 450 -15.05 -17.31 -24.09
C PRO A 450 -14.53 -17.56 -25.51
N HIS A 451 -14.64 -18.78 -26.00
CA HIS A 451 -14.19 -19.14 -27.36
C HIS A 451 -15.02 -18.49 -28.47
N VAL A 452 -16.32 -18.28 -28.25
CA VAL A 452 -17.19 -17.57 -29.18
C VAL A 452 -16.89 -16.07 -29.15
N ALA A 453 -16.77 -15.50 -27.94
CA ALA A 453 -16.38 -14.10 -27.75
C ALA A 453 -15.04 -13.79 -28.43
N ARG A 454 -14.02 -14.65 -28.24
CA ARG A 454 -12.71 -14.46 -28.87
C ARG A 454 -12.79 -14.49 -30.40
N ARG A 455 -13.60 -15.39 -30.98
CA ARG A 455 -13.81 -15.45 -32.42
C ARG A 455 -14.49 -14.17 -32.94
N GLN A 456 -15.49 -13.64 -32.24
CA GLN A 456 -16.13 -12.39 -32.62
C GLN A 456 -15.17 -11.19 -32.54
N ILE A 457 -14.30 -11.16 -31.50
CA ILE A 457 -13.26 -10.14 -31.39
C ILE A 457 -12.26 -10.25 -32.54
N GLY A 458 -11.83 -11.47 -32.88
CA GLY A 458 -10.92 -11.70 -34.02
C GLY A 458 -11.51 -11.18 -35.33
N HIS A 459 -12.78 -11.48 -35.60
CA HIS A 459 -13.48 -10.99 -36.77
C HIS A 459 -13.58 -9.43 -36.79
N TRP A 460 -13.89 -8.83 -35.64
CA TRP A 460 -13.90 -7.37 -35.52
C TRP A 460 -12.51 -6.77 -35.77
N CYS A 461 -11.43 -7.41 -35.29
CA CYS A 461 -10.07 -6.97 -35.56
C CYS A 461 -9.72 -7.05 -37.05
N ASP A 462 -10.11 -8.13 -37.73
CA ASP A 462 -9.88 -8.33 -39.17
C ASP A 462 -10.61 -7.25 -39.99
N GLU A 463 -11.86 -6.95 -39.65
CA GLU A 463 -12.65 -5.90 -40.30
C GLU A 463 -12.03 -4.51 -40.12
N ASN A 464 -11.36 -4.23 -39.03
CA ASN A 464 -10.73 -2.96 -38.70
C ASN A 464 -9.23 -2.92 -39.01
N GLY A 465 -8.67 -3.96 -39.64
CA GLY A 465 -7.27 -4.02 -40.04
C GLY A 465 -6.29 -4.06 -38.87
N ILE A 466 -6.71 -4.61 -37.73
CA ILE A 466 -5.86 -4.80 -36.54
C ILE A 466 -5.22 -6.18 -36.63
N PRO A 467 -3.89 -6.31 -36.75
CA PRO A 467 -3.21 -7.59 -36.87
C PRO A 467 -3.10 -8.29 -35.50
N TRP A 468 -4.23 -8.62 -34.89
CA TRP A 468 -4.27 -9.21 -33.53
C TRP A 468 -3.69 -10.63 -33.47
N THR A 469 -3.96 -11.45 -34.47
CA THR A 469 -3.60 -12.88 -34.46
C THR A 469 -2.27 -13.21 -35.12
N GLY A 470 -1.54 -12.21 -35.58
CA GLY A 470 -0.36 -12.39 -36.45
C GLY A 470 0.98 -12.59 -35.72
N GLY A 471 0.98 -12.79 -34.42
CA GLY A 471 2.20 -13.08 -33.70
C GLY A 471 2.49 -14.57 -33.66
N ASP A 472 3.42 -15.06 -34.48
CA ASP A 472 4.12 -16.30 -34.15
C ASP A 472 4.64 -16.15 -32.71
N GLY A 473 4.25 -17.05 -31.78
CA GLY A 473 4.63 -17.02 -30.36
C GLY A 473 6.13 -16.98 -30.07
N GLY A 474 6.96 -16.86 -31.09
CA GLY A 474 8.39 -16.64 -31.05
C GLY A 474 8.86 -15.20 -30.85
N GLN A 475 8.00 -14.20 -30.99
CA GLN A 475 8.41 -12.79 -30.89
C GLN A 475 8.77 -12.33 -29.46
N TYR A 476 8.34 -13.08 -28.44
CA TYR A 476 8.73 -12.85 -27.04
C TYR A 476 9.81 -13.81 -26.54
N SER A 477 10.23 -14.80 -27.37
CA SER A 477 11.31 -15.71 -27.01
C SER A 477 12.66 -14.99 -27.12
N LEU A 478 13.61 -15.41 -26.29
CA LEU A 478 15.00 -14.90 -26.23
C LEU A 478 15.84 -15.16 -27.51
N GLN A 479 15.25 -15.64 -28.61
CA GLN A 479 15.92 -15.71 -29.90
C GLN A 479 15.96 -14.31 -30.51
N ILE A 480 16.99 -13.58 -30.08
CA ILE A 480 17.38 -12.30 -30.65
C ILE A 480 17.90 -12.61 -32.06
N ASP A 481 17.05 -12.38 -33.06
CA ASP A 481 17.54 -12.09 -34.37
C ASP A 481 18.25 -10.72 -34.27
N ALA A 482 19.58 -10.72 -34.41
CA ALA A 482 20.40 -9.52 -34.20
C ALA A 482 20.01 -8.34 -35.14
N GLU A 483 19.17 -8.60 -36.13
CA GLU A 483 18.74 -7.59 -37.10
C GLU A 483 17.39 -6.91 -36.77
N LYS A 484 16.58 -7.46 -35.83
CA LYS A 484 15.31 -6.86 -35.39
C LYS A 484 15.17 -6.91 -33.88
N PRO A 485 15.23 -5.76 -33.18
CA PRO A 485 14.94 -5.74 -31.76
C PRO A 485 13.52 -6.29 -31.51
N PRO A 486 13.29 -7.05 -30.43
CA PRO A 486 11.96 -7.52 -30.09
C PRO A 486 11.04 -6.31 -29.87
N LEU A 487 9.84 -6.35 -30.47
CA LEU A 487 8.78 -5.36 -30.24
C LEU A 487 8.21 -5.58 -28.83
N ILE A 488 8.81 -4.95 -27.84
CA ILE A 488 8.42 -5.08 -26.44
C ILE A 488 7.65 -3.82 -26.05
N ALA A 489 6.41 -4.00 -25.54
CA ALA A 489 5.68 -2.93 -24.87
C ALA A 489 6.40 -2.54 -23.58
N ASP A 490 6.50 -1.27 -23.27
CA ASP A 490 7.12 -0.82 -22.02
C ASP A 490 6.21 -1.07 -20.79
N ASP A 491 6.73 -0.77 -19.62
CA ASP A 491 6.00 -1.00 -18.36
C ASP A 491 4.74 -0.13 -18.24
N ALA A 492 4.80 1.10 -18.72
CA ALA A 492 3.69 2.04 -18.65
C ALA A 492 2.50 1.58 -19.51
N ASP A 493 2.78 1.11 -20.73
CA ASP A 493 1.76 0.61 -21.65
C ASP A 493 1.10 -0.66 -21.10
N VAL A 494 1.91 -1.59 -20.60
CA VAL A 494 1.42 -2.81 -19.94
C VAL A 494 0.58 -2.47 -18.71
N ALA A 495 1.01 -1.49 -17.91
CA ALA A 495 0.31 -1.08 -16.70
C ALA A 495 -1.07 -0.48 -17.01
N VAL A 496 -1.25 0.25 -18.11
CA VAL A 496 -2.55 0.77 -18.55
C VAL A 496 -3.53 -0.39 -18.77
N ILE A 497 -3.12 -1.40 -19.54
CA ILE A 497 -3.98 -2.57 -19.82
C ILE A 497 -4.26 -3.35 -18.53
N ALA A 498 -3.24 -3.61 -17.72
CA ALA A 498 -3.41 -4.32 -16.44
C ALA A 498 -4.34 -3.58 -15.47
N ALA A 499 -4.25 -2.24 -15.42
CA ALA A 499 -5.14 -1.42 -14.59
C ALA A 499 -6.61 -1.52 -15.05
N HIS A 500 -6.85 -1.52 -16.36
CA HIS A 500 -8.20 -1.71 -16.88
C HIS A 500 -8.73 -3.13 -16.62
N VAL A 501 -7.91 -4.18 -16.76
CA VAL A 501 -8.27 -5.55 -16.37
C VAL A 501 -8.66 -5.59 -14.89
N GLY A 502 -7.84 -4.99 -14.02
CA GLY A 502 -8.14 -4.90 -12.59
C GLY A 502 -9.48 -4.19 -12.31
N ARG A 503 -9.78 -3.09 -13.01
CA ARG A 503 -11.06 -2.38 -12.88
C ARG A 503 -12.25 -3.24 -13.29
N VAL A 504 -12.16 -3.94 -14.44
CA VAL A 504 -13.22 -4.85 -14.91
C VAL A 504 -13.41 -6.01 -13.95
N ALA A 505 -12.31 -6.56 -13.41
CA ALA A 505 -12.35 -7.66 -12.43
C ALA A 505 -13.02 -7.23 -11.12
N ILE A 506 -12.63 -6.08 -10.57
CA ILE A 506 -13.23 -5.53 -9.34
C ILE A 506 -14.72 -5.25 -9.53
N ASP A 507 -15.11 -4.63 -10.66
CA ASP A 507 -16.49 -4.36 -10.99
C ASP A 507 -17.32 -5.65 -11.03
N LEU A 508 -16.79 -6.68 -11.65
CA LEU A 508 -17.43 -7.99 -11.75
C LEU A 508 -17.57 -8.67 -10.37
N LEU A 509 -16.51 -8.69 -9.58
CA LEU A 509 -16.48 -9.35 -8.26
C LEU A 509 -17.35 -8.64 -7.21
N LYS A 510 -17.51 -7.34 -7.31
CA LYS A 510 -18.43 -6.58 -6.45
C LYS A 510 -19.89 -6.94 -6.70
N GLY A 511 -20.21 -7.45 -7.87
CA GLY A 511 -21.58 -7.76 -8.27
C GLY A 511 -22.42 -6.50 -8.51
N GLY A 512 -23.71 -6.71 -8.82
CA GLY A 512 -24.66 -5.63 -9.08
C GLY A 512 -24.59 -5.08 -10.52
N ALA A 513 -24.98 -3.81 -10.69
CA ALA A 513 -24.96 -3.16 -12.00
C ALA A 513 -23.55 -2.78 -12.41
N THR A 514 -23.10 -3.30 -13.55
CA THR A 514 -21.76 -2.99 -14.09
C THR A 514 -21.68 -1.56 -14.64
N ILE A 515 -20.52 -0.91 -14.41
CA ILE A 515 -20.21 0.37 -15.05
C ILE A 515 -19.67 0.22 -16.49
N PHE A 516 -19.39 -1.02 -16.92
CA PHE A 516 -18.88 -1.32 -18.26
C PHE A 516 -20.02 -1.79 -19.16
N PRO A 517 -20.52 -0.96 -20.09
CA PRO A 517 -21.66 -1.32 -20.95
C PRO A 517 -21.31 -2.43 -21.95
N ASN A 518 -20.04 -2.56 -22.35
CA ASN A 518 -19.57 -3.61 -23.27
C ASN A 518 -18.70 -4.63 -22.54
N SER A 519 -18.60 -5.81 -23.11
CA SER A 519 -17.79 -6.89 -22.55
C SER A 519 -16.41 -7.02 -23.20
N ALA A 520 -16.13 -6.25 -24.26
CA ALA A 520 -14.81 -6.17 -24.85
C ALA A 520 -14.49 -4.75 -25.32
N TYR A 521 -13.19 -4.40 -25.23
CA TYR A 521 -12.67 -3.08 -25.62
C TYR A 521 -11.30 -3.23 -26.24
N ALA A 522 -11.04 -2.49 -27.33
CA ALA A 522 -9.71 -2.22 -27.83
C ALA A 522 -9.27 -0.83 -27.33
N ILE A 523 -8.11 -0.74 -26.71
CA ILE A 523 -7.57 0.47 -26.08
C ILE A 523 -6.28 0.83 -26.78
N GLY A 524 -6.18 2.05 -27.35
CA GLY A 524 -5.00 2.57 -28.02
C GLY A 524 -4.07 3.32 -27.08
N MET A 525 -2.77 3.13 -27.23
CA MET A 525 -1.71 3.84 -26.52
C MET A 525 -0.84 4.68 -27.46
N ALA A 526 -0.93 4.42 -28.76
CA ALA A 526 -0.26 5.18 -29.82
C ALA A 526 -1.26 5.59 -30.90
N ARG A 527 -0.88 6.60 -31.69
CA ARG A 527 -1.66 6.99 -32.89
C ARG A 527 -1.29 6.08 -34.05
N GLU A 528 -1.79 4.86 -33.98
CA GLU A 528 -1.57 3.82 -34.99
C GLU A 528 -2.84 3.00 -35.21
N TRP A 529 -2.94 2.33 -36.32
CA TRP A 529 -4.09 1.52 -36.76
C TRP A 529 -5.39 2.34 -36.71
N ILE A 530 -6.41 1.87 -36.01
CA ILE A 530 -7.69 2.56 -35.83
C ILE A 530 -7.65 3.67 -34.78
N PHE A 531 -6.57 3.75 -33.98
CA PHE A 531 -6.50 4.71 -32.90
C PHE A 531 -6.08 6.07 -33.39
N ALA A 532 -6.95 7.08 -33.20
CA ALA A 532 -6.72 8.45 -33.60
C ALA A 532 -5.75 9.20 -32.67
N ALA A 533 -5.66 8.75 -31.39
CA ALA A 533 -4.81 9.34 -30.35
C ALA A 533 -4.55 8.32 -29.24
N PRO A 534 -3.55 8.54 -28.36
CA PRO A 534 -3.42 7.78 -27.11
C PRO A 534 -4.71 7.85 -26.29
N PHE A 535 -5.04 6.74 -25.63
CA PHE A 535 -6.25 6.53 -24.82
C PHE A 535 -7.57 6.43 -25.62
N ASP A 536 -7.49 6.43 -26.96
CA ASP A 536 -8.64 6.12 -27.78
C ASP A 536 -9.15 4.71 -27.46
N THR A 537 -10.46 4.58 -27.25
CA THR A 537 -11.05 3.33 -26.77
C THR A 537 -12.24 2.96 -27.64
N TRP A 538 -12.16 1.77 -28.24
CA TRP A 538 -13.19 1.23 -29.12
C TRP A 538 -13.94 0.10 -28.42
N PRO A 539 -15.24 0.25 -28.13
CA PRO A 539 -16.06 -0.84 -27.65
C PRO A 539 -16.27 -1.88 -28.76
N ILE A 540 -16.13 -3.14 -28.41
CA ILE A 540 -16.40 -4.26 -29.30
C ILE A 540 -17.72 -4.88 -28.85
N ASN A 541 -18.70 -4.84 -29.74
CA ASN A 541 -20.01 -5.40 -29.45
C ASN A 541 -19.98 -6.92 -29.65
N LEU A 542 -20.22 -7.66 -28.56
CA LEU A 542 -20.34 -9.12 -28.56
C LEU A 542 -21.82 -9.50 -28.62
N VAL A 543 -22.15 -10.38 -29.55
CA VAL A 543 -23.51 -10.91 -29.72
C VAL A 543 -23.60 -12.26 -29.04
N MET A 544 -24.67 -12.45 -28.24
CA MET A 544 -24.94 -13.73 -27.58
C MET A 544 -25.08 -14.84 -28.61
N ASP A 545 -24.19 -15.82 -28.56
CA ASP A 545 -24.16 -17.01 -29.41
C ASP A 545 -23.47 -18.13 -28.63
N GLY A 546 -23.86 -19.38 -28.87
CA GLY A 546 -23.34 -20.53 -28.15
C GLY A 546 -23.95 -20.72 -26.75
N GLN A 547 -23.51 -21.75 -26.07
CA GLN A 547 -24.02 -22.14 -24.75
C GLN A 547 -22.90 -22.28 -23.73
N TRP A 548 -23.19 -21.88 -22.48
CA TRP A 548 -22.33 -22.09 -21.32
C TRP A 548 -22.60 -23.46 -20.70
N GLY A 549 -21.58 -24.29 -20.67
CA GLY A 549 -21.62 -25.61 -20.09
C GLY A 549 -22.33 -26.66 -20.97
N PRO A 550 -22.13 -27.94 -20.68
CA PRO A 550 -22.98 -28.98 -21.21
C PRO A 550 -24.36 -28.88 -20.54
N ASN A 551 -25.44 -28.97 -21.32
CA ASN A 551 -26.73 -29.26 -20.75
C ASN A 551 -26.71 -30.68 -20.19
N ALA A 552 -27.16 -30.86 -18.95
CA ALA A 552 -27.38 -32.19 -18.43
C ALA A 552 -28.37 -32.93 -19.37
N GLU A 553 -28.03 -34.16 -19.73
CA GLU A 553 -28.91 -35.00 -20.56
C GLU A 553 -30.25 -35.19 -19.84
N GLU A 554 -31.33 -35.16 -20.58
CA GLU A 554 -32.62 -35.59 -20.07
C GLU A 554 -32.48 -37.05 -19.58
N ASN A 555 -32.77 -37.33 -18.32
CA ASN A 555 -32.58 -38.63 -17.65
C ASN A 555 -31.10 -38.98 -17.29
N ALA A 556 -30.20 -38.00 -17.13
CA ALA A 556 -28.80 -38.29 -16.74
C ALA A 556 -28.66 -39.19 -15.50
N GLY A 557 -29.60 -39.10 -14.53
CA GLY A 557 -29.63 -39.97 -13.34
C GLY A 557 -29.90 -41.44 -13.65
N GLU A 558 -30.83 -41.75 -14.58
CA GLU A 558 -31.11 -43.13 -15.01
C GLU A 558 -29.94 -43.70 -15.83
N GLN A 559 -29.45 -42.92 -16.78
CA GLN A 559 -28.30 -43.31 -17.63
C GLN A 559 -27.04 -43.51 -16.80
N LEU A 560 -26.78 -42.69 -15.78
CA LEU A 560 -25.68 -42.89 -14.84
C LEU A 560 -25.86 -44.21 -14.07
N GLY A 561 -27.08 -44.55 -13.64
CA GLY A 561 -27.35 -45.81 -12.98
C GLY A 561 -27.11 -47.03 -13.88
N GLU A 562 -27.38 -46.90 -15.17
CA GLU A 562 -27.06 -47.94 -16.18
C GLU A 562 -25.58 -48.05 -16.43
N LEU A 563 -24.90 -46.92 -16.63
CA LEU A 563 -23.44 -46.82 -16.84
C LEU A 563 -22.68 -47.42 -15.64
N VAL A 564 -23.07 -47.11 -14.42
CA VAL A 564 -22.45 -47.67 -13.20
C VAL A 564 -22.63 -49.18 -13.15
N ARG A 565 -23.80 -49.70 -13.53
CA ARG A 565 -24.03 -51.17 -13.60
C ARG A 565 -23.21 -51.84 -14.67
N GLU A 566 -23.01 -51.19 -15.82
CA GLU A 566 -22.24 -51.69 -16.93
C GLU A 566 -20.72 -51.71 -16.64
N PHE A 567 -20.17 -50.60 -16.13
CA PHE A 567 -18.73 -50.47 -15.91
C PHE A 567 -18.25 -51.02 -14.56
N PHE A 568 -19.15 -51.12 -13.59
CA PHE A 568 -18.88 -51.64 -12.24
C PHE A 568 -19.89 -52.71 -11.87
N PRO A 569 -19.96 -53.85 -12.62
CA PRO A 569 -20.85 -54.89 -12.24
C PRO A 569 -20.53 -55.37 -10.82
N LYS A 570 -21.54 -55.50 -9.96
CA LYS A 570 -21.33 -56.16 -8.67
C LYS A 570 -20.68 -57.48 -8.89
N SER A 571 -19.52 -57.70 -8.28
CA SER A 571 -18.88 -59.03 -8.29
C SER A 571 -19.95 -60.03 -7.87
N ALA A 572 -20.23 -61.00 -8.76
CA ALA A 572 -21.10 -62.13 -8.42
C ALA A 572 -20.50 -62.78 -7.17
N ASP A 573 -21.35 -63.01 -6.17
CA ASP A 573 -21.03 -63.73 -4.97
C ASP A 573 -20.11 -64.89 -5.27
N LEU A 574 -18.89 -64.86 -4.76
CA LEU A 574 -18.09 -66.05 -4.57
C LEU A 574 -18.85 -66.88 -3.54
N THR A 575 -19.88 -67.58 -4.01
CA THR A 575 -20.49 -68.64 -3.22
C THR A 575 -19.43 -69.70 -2.95
N ASP A 576 -19.22 -69.91 -1.67
CA ASP A 576 -18.57 -71.10 -1.10
C ASP A 576 -18.78 -72.33 -1.99
N GLU A 577 -17.71 -72.86 -2.51
CA GLU A 577 -17.59 -74.31 -2.70
C GLU A 577 -16.48 -74.80 -1.79
N SER A 578 -16.94 -75.60 -0.84
CA SER A 578 -16.28 -76.39 0.20
C SER A 578 -15.00 -77.09 -0.18
#